data_55550ddb44400eb87db1409448b909f0
#
_entry.id   55550ddb44400eb87db1409448b909f0
#
_cell.length_a   1.000
_cell.length_b   1.000
_cell.length_c   1.000
_cell.angle_alpha   90.00
_cell.angle_beta   90.00
_cell.angle_gamma   90.00
#
_symmetry.space_group_name_H-M   'P 1'
#
loop_
_entity.id
_entity.type
_entity.pdbx_description
1 polymer ?
#
loop_
_entity_poly.entity_id
_entity_poly.type
_entity_poly.pdbx_seq_one_letter_code
_entity_poly.pdbx_strand_id
1 'polypeptide(L)'
;MAVKYVFVTGGVVSGLGKGITAASLGRLLKARGYKVTMQKFDPYINIDPGTMNPIQHGEVFVTDDGAETDLDLGHYERFIDESLSKNSNVTTGKVYWSVLQKERRGDYGGGTVQVIPHITNEIKSRFYRNFTSEDTHIAIIEVGGTVGDIESQPFLEAIRQFQHEVGHDNAILIHVTLIPYLSASGELKTKPTQASVKELQSMGIQPDIIVCRSEYPLTSDMKDKISLFCNLPASHVLQNLDVEYLYEAPLAMEKERLAQVVCECLHLDCPEPDLKDWTEMVDKLKHPTQEVTVALVGKYIQLHDAYISVVEALKHGGIYSHTTVNIKWVDSEKVTAENADEIFSDVSGILVPGGFGHRGIDGKIEAIRYARIHGVPFLGLCLGMQLAIVEFAQDVIGYNDAHSMELKPDTTHPVIHIMEDQIGVEDIGGTLRLGAYPCVLKDGSLAARLYGKKEISERHRHRYEVNNDYREDLESHGMSLCGLSPDNRIVEMIEIPSHPWFIATQAHPELKSRPNRPHPLFKGFVEAALKRQQEQQKEQA
;
A
#
# COMPACT_ATOMS: atom_id res chain seq x y z
N MET A 1 26.88 4.73 -14.41
CA MET A 1 27.08 3.31 -13.98
C MET A 1 26.06 2.49 -14.73
N ALA A 2 26.38 1.28 -15.19
CA ALA A 2 25.34 0.38 -15.73
C ALA A 2 24.38 -0.01 -14.60
N VAL A 3 23.08 -0.10 -14.90
CA VAL A 3 22.08 -0.49 -13.91
C VAL A 3 22.29 -1.93 -13.49
N LYS A 4 22.20 -2.19 -12.19
CA LYS A 4 22.26 -3.51 -11.59
C LYS A 4 20.86 -4.01 -11.25
N TYR A 5 20.60 -5.29 -11.41
CA TYR A 5 19.30 -5.93 -11.22
C TYR A 5 19.35 -6.95 -10.10
N VAL A 6 18.40 -6.88 -9.18
CA VAL A 6 18.21 -7.87 -8.12
C VAL A 6 16.82 -8.47 -8.26
N PHE A 7 16.76 -9.72 -8.68
CA PHE A 7 15.51 -10.47 -8.73
C PHE A 7 15.24 -11.12 -7.38
N VAL A 8 14.00 -11.04 -6.90
CA VAL A 8 13.55 -11.67 -5.66
C VAL A 8 12.43 -12.65 -5.98
N THR A 9 12.68 -13.93 -5.75
CA THR A 9 11.71 -15.01 -5.93
C THR A 9 11.43 -15.70 -4.60
N GLY A 10 10.38 -16.51 -4.53
CA GLY A 10 10.09 -17.28 -3.34
C GLY A 10 9.62 -18.69 -3.63
N GLY A 11 9.82 -19.57 -2.67
CA GLY A 11 9.42 -20.96 -2.77
C GLY A 11 8.89 -21.52 -1.45
N VAL A 12 8.38 -22.74 -1.49
CA VAL A 12 7.77 -23.47 -0.38
C VAL A 12 6.30 -23.08 -0.15
N VAL A 13 6.02 -21.83 0.22
CA VAL A 13 4.64 -21.33 0.45
C VAL A 13 4.53 -19.86 0.05
N SER A 14 3.30 -19.38 -0.14
CA SER A 14 2.99 -17.95 -0.27
C SER A 14 3.10 -17.24 1.09
N GLY A 15 3.12 -15.90 1.10
CA GLY A 15 3.16 -15.13 2.35
C GLY A 15 4.48 -15.14 3.11
N LEU A 16 5.59 -15.57 2.47
CA LEU A 16 6.93 -15.62 3.09
C LEU A 16 7.56 -14.26 3.39
N GLY A 17 6.94 -13.16 2.97
CA GLY A 17 7.51 -11.83 3.13
C GLY A 17 8.59 -11.51 2.07
N LYS A 18 8.45 -12.01 0.84
CA LYS A 18 9.29 -11.61 -0.31
C LYS A 18 9.32 -10.10 -0.49
N GLY A 19 8.12 -9.47 -0.50
CA GLY A 19 7.96 -8.02 -0.64
C GLY A 19 8.68 -7.25 0.45
N ILE A 20 8.57 -7.69 1.70
CA ILE A 20 9.26 -7.06 2.83
C ILE A 20 10.77 -7.27 2.76
N THR A 21 11.24 -8.44 2.31
CA THR A 21 12.67 -8.69 2.07
C THR A 21 13.20 -7.76 0.97
N ALA A 22 12.48 -7.64 -0.15
CA ALA A 22 12.83 -6.74 -1.25
C ALA A 22 12.81 -5.27 -0.83
N ALA A 23 11.78 -4.84 -0.10
CA ALA A 23 11.64 -3.47 0.41
C ALA A 23 12.73 -3.13 1.44
N SER A 24 13.05 -4.08 2.33
CA SER A 24 14.15 -3.92 3.30
C SER A 24 15.49 -3.77 2.61
N LEU A 25 15.78 -4.60 1.60
CA LEU A 25 16.98 -4.45 0.77
C LEU A 25 17.01 -3.08 0.09
N GLY A 26 15.89 -2.63 -0.49
CA GLY A 26 15.76 -1.32 -1.11
C GLY A 26 16.10 -0.19 -0.14
N ARG A 27 15.58 -0.25 1.09
CA ARG A 27 15.91 0.71 2.16
C ARG A 27 17.38 0.70 2.51
N LEU A 28 17.99 -0.48 2.67
CA LEU A 28 19.40 -0.63 3.04
C LEU A 28 20.35 -0.13 1.96
N LEU A 29 20.04 -0.38 0.69
CA LEU A 29 20.83 0.14 -0.44
C LEU A 29 20.68 1.66 -0.58
N LYS A 30 19.47 2.19 -0.37
CA LYS A 30 19.22 3.62 -0.36
C LYS A 30 19.97 4.32 0.79
N ALA A 31 20.02 3.71 1.97
CA ALA A 31 20.80 4.21 3.11
C ALA A 31 22.32 4.24 2.84
N ARG A 32 22.79 3.51 1.85
CA ARG A 32 24.18 3.52 1.34
C ARG A 32 24.40 4.52 0.19
N GLY A 33 23.38 5.31 -0.17
CA GLY A 33 23.48 6.33 -1.22
C GLY A 33 23.16 5.82 -2.63
N TYR A 34 22.69 4.58 -2.80
CA TYR A 34 22.23 4.10 -4.09
C TYR A 34 20.85 4.64 -4.44
N LYS A 35 20.63 4.95 -5.72
CA LYS A 35 19.30 5.25 -6.27
C LYS A 35 18.64 3.92 -6.65
N VAL A 36 17.59 3.57 -5.91
CA VAL A 36 16.91 2.29 -6.00
C VAL A 36 15.50 2.48 -6.56
N THR A 37 15.10 1.62 -7.48
CA THR A 37 13.70 1.48 -7.89
C THR A 37 13.21 0.05 -7.65
N MET A 38 11.90 -0.11 -7.49
CA MET A 38 11.29 -1.41 -7.22
C MET A 38 10.20 -1.74 -8.23
N GLN A 39 10.05 -3.05 -8.50
CA GLN A 39 9.06 -3.55 -9.44
C GLN A 39 8.48 -4.86 -8.93
N LYS A 40 7.17 -5.01 -9.08
CA LYS A 40 6.39 -6.21 -8.78
C LYS A 40 5.92 -6.87 -10.05
N PHE A 41 6.14 -8.18 -10.16
CA PHE A 41 5.57 -9.03 -11.20
C PHE A 41 4.58 -10.00 -10.58
N ASP A 42 3.31 -9.87 -10.95
CA ASP A 42 2.23 -10.71 -10.45
C ASP A 42 1.79 -11.74 -11.48
N PRO A 43 1.80 -13.04 -11.14
CA PRO A 43 1.53 -14.11 -12.11
C PRO A 43 0.05 -14.31 -12.42
N TYR A 44 -0.88 -13.54 -11.83
CA TYR A 44 -2.29 -13.64 -12.16
C TYR A 44 -2.64 -13.00 -13.53
N ILE A 45 -3.75 -13.47 -14.14
CA ILE A 45 -4.18 -13.07 -15.50
C ILE A 45 -4.94 -11.75 -15.53
N ASN A 46 -5.37 -11.22 -14.40
CA ASN A 46 -5.99 -9.90 -14.35
C ASN A 46 -5.04 -8.83 -14.92
N ILE A 47 -5.58 -7.87 -15.65
CA ILE A 47 -4.77 -6.75 -16.18
C ILE A 47 -4.22 -5.91 -15.02
N ASP A 48 -5.08 -5.62 -14.04
CA ASP A 48 -4.74 -4.95 -12.79
C ASP A 48 -5.68 -5.41 -11.66
N PRO A 49 -5.43 -5.06 -10.40
CA PRO A 49 -6.29 -5.46 -9.28
C PRO A 49 -7.54 -4.58 -9.12
N GLY A 50 -7.78 -3.58 -9.97
CA GLY A 50 -8.85 -2.59 -9.80
C GLY A 50 -10.26 -3.18 -9.69
N THR A 51 -10.50 -4.33 -10.34
CA THR A 51 -11.78 -5.06 -10.29
C THR A 51 -11.78 -6.24 -9.33
N MET A 52 -10.67 -6.50 -8.64
CA MET A 52 -10.57 -7.62 -7.70
C MET A 52 -11.30 -7.34 -6.39
N ASN A 53 -11.78 -8.42 -5.77
CA ASN A 53 -12.42 -8.33 -4.45
C ASN A 53 -11.35 -8.07 -3.36
N PRO A 54 -11.45 -6.96 -2.59
CA PRO A 54 -10.51 -6.65 -1.51
C PRO A 54 -10.41 -7.73 -0.42
N ILE A 55 -11.44 -8.56 -0.23
CA ILE A 55 -11.41 -9.69 0.72
C ILE A 55 -10.45 -10.79 0.25
N GLN A 56 -10.20 -10.91 -1.05
CA GLN A 56 -9.31 -11.94 -1.60
C GLN A 56 -7.88 -11.43 -1.83
N HIS A 57 -7.72 -10.16 -2.22
CA HIS A 57 -6.45 -9.61 -2.68
C HIS A 57 -5.91 -8.47 -1.79
N GLY A 58 -6.68 -8.03 -0.79
CA GLY A 58 -6.34 -6.87 0.00
C GLY A 58 -6.63 -5.54 -0.71
N GLU A 59 -5.96 -4.49 -0.28
CA GLU A 59 -6.12 -3.14 -0.79
C GLU A 59 -5.64 -3.01 -2.24
N VAL A 60 -6.34 -2.21 -3.03
CA VAL A 60 -5.84 -1.72 -4.32
C VAL A 60 -5.05 -0.44 -4.08
N PHE A 61 -3.74 -0.51 -4.28
CA PHE A 61 -2.85 0.64 -4.14
C PHE A 61 -2.80 1.44 -5.45
N VAL A 62 -2.86 2.77 -5.39
CA VAL A 62 -2.84 3.64 -6.57
C VAL A 62 -1.58 4.49 -6.59
N THR A 63 -0.87 4.50 -7.73
CA THR A 63 0.32 5.33 -7.94
C THR A 63 -0.03 6.77 -8.35
N ASP A 64 0.96 7.67 -8.30
CA ASP A 64 0.75 9.08 -8.69
C ASP A 64 0.31 9.21 -10.17
N ASP A 65 0.76 8.32 -11.05
CA ASP A 65 0.41 8.29 -12.49
C ASP A 65 -0.84 7.44 -12.80
N GLY A 66 -1.62 7.08 -11.78
CA GLY A 66 -2.95 6.51 -11.91
C GLY A 66 -3.01 5.01 -12.18
N ALA A 67 -1.96 4.26 -11.90
CA ALA A 67 -2.04 2.81 -11.98
C ALA A 67 -2.68 2.21 -10.72
N GLU A 68 -3.65 1.32 -10.91
CA GLU A 68 -4.15 0.41 -9.89
C GLU A 68 -3.18 -0.77 -9.77
N THR A 69 -2.68 -1.04 -8.56
CA THR A 69 -1.58 -1.97 -8.32
C THR A 69 -1.82 -2.82 -7.08
N ASP A 70 -1.03 -3.86 -6.92
CA ASP A 70 -1.00 -4.69 -5.73
C ASP A 70 -0.54 -3.90 -4.48
N LEU A 71 -1.01 -4.33 -3.31
CA LEU A 71 -0.69 -3.71 -2.00
C LEU A 71 0.82 -3.68 -1.68
N ASP A 72 1.61 -4.58 -2.27
CA ASP A 72 3.06 -4.64 -2.07
C ASP A 72 3.76 -3.34 -2.50
N LEU A 73 3.22 -2.62 -3.51
CA LEU A 73 3.76 -1.33 -3.91
C LEU A 73 3.67 -0.30 -2.77
N GLY A 74 2.63 -0.38 -1.94
CA GLY A 74 2.53 0.42 -0.73
C GLY A 74 3.66 0.14 0.25
N HIS A 75 4.01 -1.14 0.47
CA HIS A 75 5.18 -1.50 1.27
C HIS A 75 6.48 -0.94 0.68
N TYR A 76 6.68 -1.09 -0.64
CA TYR A 76 7.88 -0.58 -1.29
C TYR A 76 8.02 0.92 -1.07
N GLU A 77 6.99 1.70 -1.40
CA GLU A 77 7.00 3.16 -1.22
C GLU A 77 7.25 3.59 0.23
N ARG A 78 6.66 2.87 1.21
CA ARG A 78 6.87 3.14 2.64
C ARG A 78 8.32 2.91 3.08
N PHE A 79 8.97 1.87 2.54
CA PHE A 79 10.35 1.53 2.93
C PHE A 79 11.39 2.38 2.22
N ILE A 80 11.26 2.57 0.90
CA ILE A 80 12.25 3.34 0.13
C ILE A 80 11.99 4.85 0.13
N ASP A 81 10.82 5.31 0.62
CA ASP A 81 10.38 6.72 0.61
C ASP A 81 10.50 7.36 -0.79
N GLU A 82 10.02 6.64 -1.79
CA GLU A 82 9.93 7.09 -3.19
C GLU A 82 8.55 6.74 -3.74
N SER A 83 8.00 7.60 -4.62
CA SER A 83 6.78 7.26 -5.36
C SER A 83 7.12 6.36 -6.54
N LEU A 84 6.41 5.25 -6.66
CA LEU A 84 6.52 4.32 -7.78
C LEU A 84 5.54 4.70 -8.90
N SER A 85 5.70 4.09 -10.07
CA SER A 85 4.94 4.40 -11.28
C SER A 85 4.18 3.18 -11.81
N LYS A 86 3.35 3.38 -12.83
CA LYS A 86 2.67 2.30 -13.57
C LYS A 86 3.60 1.22 -14.12
N ASN A 87 4.88 1.53 -14.30
CA ASN A 87 5.88 0.56 -14.73
C ASN A 87 6.33 -0.35 -13.57
N SER A 88 6.00 -0.01 -12.34
CA SER A 88 6.42 -0.76 -11.15
C SER A 88 5.51 -1.94 -10.82
N ASN A 89 4.36 -2.10 -11.51
CA ASN A 89 3.50 -3.29 -11.38
C ASN A 89 3.19 -3.90 -12.74
N VAL A 90 3.60 -5.13 -12.93
CA VAL A 90 3.43 -5.89 -14.17
C VAL A 90 2.70 -7.20 -13.85
N THR A 91 1.53 -7.41 -14.46
CA THR A 91 0.76 -8.64 -14.35
C THR A 91 0.94 -9.51 -15.60
N THR A 92 0.67 -10.81 -15.47
CA THR A 92 0.57 -11.70 -16.63
C THR A 92 -0.43 -11.15 -17.65
N GLY A 93 -1.58 -10.63 -17.19
CA GLY A 93 -2.59 -10.05 -18.06
C GLY A 93 -2.06 -8.89 -18.91
N LYS A 94 -1.34 -7.94 -18.29
CA LYS A 94 -0.70 -6.81 -19.03
C LYS A 94 0.30 -7.31 -20.08
N VAL A 95 1.07 -8.35 -19.77
CA VAL A 95 2.06 -8.92 -20.71
C VAL A 95 1.37 -9.56 -21.90
N TYR A 96 0.43 -10.48 -21.64
CA TYR A 96 -0.29 -11.19 -22.70
C TYR A 96 -1.13 -10.24 -23.53
N TRP A 97 -1.82 -9.30 -22.91
CA TRP A 97 -2.60 -8.28 -23.62
C TRP A 97 -1.74 -7.47 -24.59
N SER A 98 -0.55 -7.03 -24.15
CA SER A 98 0.40 -6.31 -25.02
C SER A 98 0.82 -7.16 -26.24
N VAL A 99 1.16 -8.44 -26.02
CA VAL A 99 1.58 -9.35 -27.10
C VAL A 99 0.44 -9.63 -28.07
N LEU A 100 -0.79 -9.87 -27.58
CA LEU A 100 -1.96 -10.09 -28.41
C LEU A 100 -2.32 -8.86 -29.23
N GLN A 101 -2.23 -7.64 -28.66
CA GLN A 101 -2.43 -6.41 -29.41
C GLN A 101 -1.38 -6.23 -30.53
N LYS A 102 -0.11 -6.55 -30.26
CA LYS A 102 0.96 -6.51 -31.27
C LYS A 102 0.67 -7.52 -32.39
N GLU A 103 0.21 -8.73 -32.05
CA GLU A 103 -0.17 -9.75 -33.03
C GLU A 103 -1.31 -9.25 -33.93
N ARG A 104 -2.38 -8.69 -33.34
CA ARG A 104 -3.50 -8.14 -34.10
C ARG A 104 -3.12 -6.98 -35.03
N ARG A 105 -2.11 -6.19 -34.68
CA ARG A 105 -1.58 -5.14 -35.57
C ARG A 105 -0.63 -5.66 -36.65
N GLY A 106 -0.23 -6.92 -36.58
CA GLY A 106 0.72 -7.51 -37.54
C GLY A 106 2.20 -7.23 -37.22
N ASP A 107 2.52 -6.76 -36.01
CA ASP A 107 3.89 -6.38 -35.62
C ASP A 107 4.88 -7.57 -35.68
N TYR A 108 4.38 -8.82 -35.73
CA TYR A 108 5.19 -10.04 -35.87
C TYR A 108 5.32 -10.57 -37.29
N GLY A 109 4.88 -9.81 -38.31
CA GLY A 109 5.07 -10.14 -39.72
C GLY A 109 4.46 -11.49 -40.16
N GLY A 110 3.38 -11.96 -39.50
CA GLY A 110 2.72 -13.22 -39.80
C GLY A 110 3.41 -14.46 -39.18
N GLY A 111 4.43 -14.27 -38.34
CA GLY A 111 5.09 -15.35 -37.61
C GLY A 111 4.19 -15.98 -36.54
N THR A 112 4.46 -17.25 -36.17
CA THR A 112 3.79 -17.90 -35.04
C THR A 112 4.24 -17.29 -33.72
N VAL A 113 3.29 -16.72 -32.96
CA VAL A 113 3.56 -16.13 -31.64
C VAL A 113 3.52 -17.20 -30.56
N GLN A 114 4.58 -17.30 -29.76
CA GLN A 114 4.78 -18.33 -28.73
C GLN A 114 5.20 -17.71 -27.39
N VAL A 115 5.14 -18.47 -26.30
CA VAL A 115 5.62 -18.00 -24.99
C VAL A 115 7.10 -17.60 -25.09
N ILE A 116 7.94 -18.48 -25.66
CA ILE A 116 9.34 -18.18 -26.02
C ILE A 116 9.39 -18.02 -27.54
N PRO A 117 9.87 -16.88 -28.07
CA PRO A 117 10.47 -15.74 -27.36
C PRO A 117 9.51 -14.57 -27.08
N HIS A 118 8.26 -14.58 -27.54
CA HIS A 118 7.43 -13.36 -27.62
C HIS A 118 6.97 -12.86 -26.23
N ILE A 119 6.43 -13.74 -25.37
CA ILE A 119 6.04 -13.40 -24.00
C ILE A 119 7.29 -13.09 -23.17
N THR A 120 8.34 -13.92 -23.24
CA THR A 120 9.58 -13.69 -22.49
C THR A 120 10.26 -12.38 -22.89
N ASN A 121 10.27 -12.02 -24.19
CA ASN A 121 10.81 -10.74 -24.64
C ASN A 121 9.97 -9.55 -24.15
N GLU A 122 8.63 -9.66 -24.11
CA GLU A 122 7.77 -8.63 -23.54
C GLU A 122 8.06 -8.46 -22.04
N ILE A 123 8.21 -9.56 -21.28
CA ILE A 123 8.59 -9.52 -19.85
C ILE A 123 9.95 -8.84 -19.69
N LYS A 124 10.99 -9.26 -20.44
CA LYS A 124 12.33 -8.64 -20.38
C LYS A 124 12.28 -7.15 -20.71
N SER A 125 11.48 -6.75 -21.72
CA SER A 125 11.31 -5.34 -22.05
C SER A 125 10.78 -4.52 -20.87
N ARG A 126 9.97 -5.15 -19.99
CA ARG A 126 9.42 -4.51 -18.80
C ARG A 126 10.46 -4.35 -17.69
N PHE A 127 11.42 -5.26 -17.57
CA PHE A 127 12.55 -5.06 -16.63
C PHE A 127 13.31 -3.78 -16.92
N TYR A 128 13.48 -3.43 -18.21
CA TYR A 128 14.15 -2.20 -18.62
C TYR A 128 13.32 -0.92 -18.44
N ARG A 129 11.99 -1.00 -18.37
CA ARG A 129 11.10 0.18 -18.31
C ARG A 129 10.97 0.80 -16.93
N ASN A 130 11.52 0.17 -15.90
CA ASN A 130 11.35 0.62 -14.52
C ASN A 130 12.26 1.79 -14.12
N PHE A 131 12.85 2.48 -15.06
CA PHE A 131 13.69 3.63 -14.77
C PHE A 131 12.82 4.87 -14.61
N THR A 132 12.59 5.30 -13.37
CA THR A 132 11.91 6.56 -13.06
C THR A 132 12.83 7.77 -13.27
N SER A 133 14.14 7.56 -13.33
CA SER A 133 15.15 8.57 -13.65
C SER A 133 16.31 7.93 -14.42
N GLU A 134 17.00 8.73 -15.25
CA GLU A 134 18.23 8.31 -15.93
C GLU A 134 19.38 7.92 -14.97
N ASP A 135 19.20 8.19 -13.67
CA ASP A 135 20.18 8.00 -12.62
C ASP A 135 19.97 6.72 -11.77
N THR A 136 19.02 5.83 -12.11
CA THR A 136 18.80 4.59 -11.33
C THR A 136 20.06 3.73 -11.31
N HIS A 137 20.51 3.34 -10.12
CA HIS A 137 21.67 2.47 -9.94
C HIS A 137 21.29 1.01 -9.82
N ILE A 138 20.22 0.71 -9.07
CA ILE A 138 19.78 -0.65 -8.76
C ILE A 138 18.27 -0.76 -8.95
N ALA A 139 17.85 -1.78 -9.71
CA ALA A 139 16.45 -2.17 -9.87
C ALA A 139 16.21 -3.48 -9.09
N ILE A 140 15.29 -3.45 -8.12
CA ILE A 140 14.85 -4.62 -7.38
C ILE A 140 13.52 -5.08 -7.96
N ILE A 141 13.47 -6.34 -8.39
CA ILE A 141 12.33 -6.91 -9.11
C ILE A 141 11.83 -8.13 -8.33
N GLU A 142 10.68 -8.00 -7.69
CA GLU A 142 10.03 -9.11 -7.00
C GLU A 142 9.07 -9.85 -7.93
N VAL A 143 9.17 -11.17 -7.95
CA VAL A 143 8.23 -12.04 -8.66
C VAL A 143 7.28 -12.69 -7.66
N GLY A 144 5.99 -12.42 -7.82
CA GLY A 144 4.90 -13.03 -7.06
C GLY A 144 4.77 -14.53 -7.32
N GLY A 145 3.92 -15.18 -6.53
CA GLY A 145 3.72 -16.63 -6.59
C GLY A 145 4.86 -17.43 -5.95
N THR A 146 4.84 -18.73 -6.19
CA THR A 146 5.80 -19.71 -5.66
C THR A 146 6.55 -20.36 -6.81
N VAL A 147 7.84 -20.55 -6.65
CA VAL A 147 8.64 -21.31 -7.64
C VAL A 147 8.06 -22.73 -7.74
N GLY A 148 7.78 -23.17 -8.96
CA GLY A 148 7.07 -24.42 -9.26
C GLY A 148 5.62 -24.20 -9.74
N ASP A 149 5.01 -23.03 -9.45
CA ASP A 149 3.70 -22.69 -9.98
C ASP A 149 3.75 -22.44 -11.49
N ILE A 150 2.77 -22.95 -12.23
CA ILE A 150 2.70 -22.82 -13.70
C ILE A 150 2.68 -21.35 -14.12
N GLU A 151 1.95 -20.52 -13.37
CA GLU A 151 1.76 -19.10 -13.63
C GLU A 151 3.08 -18.32 -13.59
N SER A 152 4.04 -18.75 -12.77
CA SER A 152 5.33 -18.07 -12.58
C SER A 152 6.37 -18.45 -13.63
N GLN A 153 6.18 -19.55 -14.35
CA GLN A 153 7.19 -20.11 -15.29
C GLN A 153 7.65 -19.13 -16.37
N PRO A 154 6.78 -18.34 -17.04
CA PRO A 154 7.23 -17.39 -18.06
C PRO A 154 8.13 -16.29 -17.49
N PHE A 155 7.89 -15.87 -16.24
CA PHE A 155 8.72 -14.87 -15.56
C PHE A 155 10.08 -15.42 -15.20
N LEU A 156 10.14 -16.65 -14.67
CA LEU A 156 11.39 -17.32 -14.32
C LEU A 156 12.24 -17.58 -15.59
N GLU A 157 11.62 -18.03 -16.68
CA GLU A 157 12.33 -18.20 -17.96
C GLU A 157 12.84 -16.85 -18.49
N ALA A 158 12.08 -15.77 -18.37
CA ALA A 158 12.53 -14.45 -18.75
C ALA A 158 13.73 -13.96 -17.90
N ILE A 159 13.73 -14.24 -16.58
CA ILE A 159 14.86 -13.95 -15.68
C ILE A 159 16.10 -14.71 -16.13
N ARG A 160 15.98 -16.02 -16.39
CA ARG A 160 17.09 -16.86 -16.87
C ARG A 160 17.71 -16.29 -18.14
N GLN A 161 16.89 -15.92 -19.13
CA GLN A 161 17.34 -15.29 -20.36
C GLN A 161 18.00 -13.93 -20.10
N PHE A 162 17.41 -13.11 -19.24
CA PHE A 162 17.89 -11.79 -18.91
C PHE A 162 19.26 -11.82 -18.21
N GLN A 163 19.44 -12.72 -17.23
CA GLN A 163 20.74 -12.91 -16.57
C GLN A 163 21.84 -13.30 -17.57
N HIS A 164 21.49 -14.12 -18.58
CA HIS A 164 22.43 -14.46 -19.64
C HIS A 164 22.75 -13.27 -20.55
N GLU A 165 21.76 -12.42 -20.86
CA GLU A 165 21.92 -11.25 -21.74
C GLU A 165 22.77 -10.15 -21.10
N VAL A 166 22.55 -9.84 -19.82
CA VAL A 166 23.24 -8.73 -19.14
C VAL A 166 24.49 -9.16 -18.38
N GLY A 167 24.66 -10.47 -18.17
CA GLY A 167 25.74 -11.09 -17.38
C GLY A 167 25.43 -11.14 -15.88
N HIS A 168 25.93 -12.17 -15.21
CA HIS A 168 25.71 -12.40 -13.77
C HIS A 168 26.23 -11.27 -12.89
N ASP A 169 27.28 -10.58 -13.29
CA ASP A 169 27.80 -9.39 -12.56
C ASP A 169 26.81 -8.22 -12.52
N ASN A 170 25.76 -8.25 -13.35
CA ASN A 170 24.78 -7.19 -13.47
C ASN A 170 23.36 -7.61 -13.03
N ALA A 171 23.11 -8.91 -12.85
CA ALA A 171 21.80 -9.42 -12.50
C ALA A 171 21.91 -10.65 -11.59
N ILE A 172 21.54 -10.52 -10.33
CA ILE A 172 21.55 -11.57 -9.32
C ILE A 172 20.14 -11.99 -8.90
N LEU A 173 20.03 -13.17 -8.30
CA LEU A 173 18.77 -13.70 -7.80
C LEU A 173 18.85 -14.04 -6.32
N ILE A 174 17.94 -13.45 -5.55
CA ILE A 174 17.65 -13.77 -4.16
C ILE A 174 16.46 -14.72 -4.12
N HIS A 175 16.60 -15.86 -3.46
CA HIS A 175 15.51 -16.80 -3.26
C HIS A 175 15.08 -16.85 -1.81
N VAL A 176 13.86 -16.41 -1.52
CA VAL A 176 13.27 -16.42 -0.17
C VAL A 176 12.58 -17.77 0.06
N THR A 177 12.93 -18.44 1.15
CA THR A 177 12.41 -19.78 1.48
C THR A 177 11.96 -19.86 2.92
N LEU A 178 11.31 -20.97 3.30
CA LEU A 178 10.86 -21.26 4.65
C LEU A 178 11.70 -22.38 5.27
N ILE A 179 12.13 -22.16 6.50
CA ILE A 179 12.67 -23.18 7.41
C ILE A 179 11.64 -23.45 8.50
N PRO A 180 10.71 -24.39 8.31
CA PRO A 180 9.67 -24.64 9.29
C PRO A 180 10.23 -25.27 10.56
N TYR A 181 9.67 -24.86 11.71
CA TYR A 181 9.88 -25.51 12.99
C TYR A 181 8.79 -26.57 13.20
N LEU A 182 9.22 -27.80 13.46
CA LEU A 182 8.32 -28.89 13.79
C LEU A 182 8.24 -29.05 15.31
N SER A 183 7.18 -28.54 15.92
CA SER A 183 6.97 -28.56 17.37
C SER A 183 7.01 -29.97 17.95
N ALA A 184 6.50 -30.98 17.22
CA ALA A 184 6.50 -32.38 17.65
C ALA A 184 7.91 -32.98 17.81
N SER A 185 8.89 -32.56 16.98
CA SER A 185 10.28 -33.03 17.05
C SER A 185 11.24 -32.00 17.66
N GLY A 186 10.77 -30.78 17.92
CA GLY A 186 11.57 -29.70 18.50
C GLY A 186 12.71 -29.21 17.58
N GLU A 187 12.56 -29.29 16.27
CA GLU A 187 13.67 -28.99 15.36
C GLU A 187 13.23 -28.23 14.09
N LEU A 188 14.15 -27.43 13.56
CA LEU A 188 14.03 -26.76 12.26
C LEU A 188 14.35 -27.72 11.10
N LYS A 189 13.63 -27.63 10.00
CA LYS A 189 13.78 -28.51 8.82
C LYS A 189 14.24 -27.75 7.59
N THR A 190 15.45 -28.05 7.12
CA THR A 190 16.05 -27.45 5.91
C THR A 190 15.58 -28.09 4.59
N LYS A 191 14.87 -29.21 4.64
CA LYS A 191 14.45 -29.98 3.46
C LYS A 191 13.54 -29.18 2.50
N PRO A 192 12.56 -28.40 2.98
CA PRO A 192 11.71 -27.59 2.11
C PRO A 192 12.51 -26.56 1.30
N THR A 193 13.46 -25.87 1.93
CA THR A 193 14.39 -24.95 1.24
C THR A 193 15.20 -25.66 0.16
N GLN A 194 15.78 -26.82 0.47
CA GLN A 194 16.54 -27.59 -0.51
C GLN A 194 15.68 -28.03 -1.70
N ALA A 195 14.42 -28.40 -1.46
CA ALA A 195 13.49 -28.80 -2.52
C ALA A 195 13.13 -27.61 -3.42
N SER A 196 12.85 -26.45 -2.82
CA SER A 196 12.52 -25.23 -3.56
C SER A 196 13.69 -24.75 -4.43
N VAL A 197 14.92 -24.78 -3.92
CA VAL A 197 16.10 -24.42 -4.71
C VAL A 197 16.35 -25.41 -5.85
N LYS A 198 16.11 -26.72 -5.63
CA LYS A 198 16.21 -27.72 -6.71
C LYS A 198 15.20 -27.47 -7.82
N GLU A 199 13.99 -27.05 -7.50
CA GLU A 199 12.99 -26.68 -8.49
C GLU A 199 13.48 -25.49 -9.34
N LEU A 200 14.03 -24.46 -8.71
CA LEU A 200 14.63 -23.32 -9.40
C LEU A 200 15.81 -23.74 -10.30
N GLN A 201 16.69 -24.60 -9.78
CA GLN A 201 17.82 -25.15 -10.55
C GLN A 201 17.37 -26.01 -11.74
N SER A 202 16.24 -26.72 -11.63
CA SER A 202 15.68 -27.50 -12.73
C SER A 202 15.28 -26.64 -13.93
N MET A 203 14.98 -25.36 -13.69
CA MET A 203 14.71 -24.33 -14.71
C MET A 203 15.99 -23.66 -15.24
N GLY A 204 17.17 -24.09 -14.79
CA GLY A 204 18.46 -23.52 -15.18
C GLY A 204 18.81 -22.20 -14.47
N ILE A 205 18.23 -21.94 -13.30
CA ILE A 205 18.49 -20.75 -12.49
C ILE A 205 19.18 -21.15 -11.19
N GLN A 206 20.35 -20.57 -10.93
CA GLN A 206 21.08 -20.72 -9.68
C GLN A 206 20.83 -19.45 -8.83
N PRO A 207 20.29 -19.56 -7.61
CA PRO A 207 20.21 -18.39 -6.73
C PRO A 207 21.61 -18.00 -6.25
N ASP A 208 21.85 -16.69 -6.15
CA ASP A 208 23.08 -16.12 -5.61
C ASP A 208 23.02 -15.98 -4.08
N ILE A 209 21.81 -15.76 -3.56
CA ILE A 209 21.54 -15.58 -2.13
C ILE A 209 20.26 -16.34 -1.77
N ILE A 210 20.27 -17.04 -0.64
CA ILE A 210 19.07 -17.64 -0.05
C ILE A 210 18.73 -16.88 1.24
N VAL A 211 17.51 -16.37 1.34
CA VAL A 211 16.97 -15.77 2.55
C VAL A 211 15.99 -16.75 3.18
N CYS A 212 16.35 -17.28 4.34
CA CYS A 212 15.61 -18.31 5.04
C CYS A 212 14.67 -17.67 6.09
N ARG A 213 13.38 -17.64 5.83
CA ARG A 213 12.38 -17.27 6.84
C ARG A 213 12.28 -18.35 7.90
N SER A 214 12.37 -17.97 9.18
CA SER A 214 12.34 -18.91 10.29
C SER A 214 11.88 -18.24 11.57
N GLU A 215 11.15 -18.95 12.42
CA GLU A 215 10.78 -18.50 13.78
C GLU A 215 11.97 -18.48 14.74
N TYR A 216 12.95 -19.35 14.53
CA TYR A 216 14.11 -19.52 15.40
C TYR A 216 15.42 -19.32 14.65
N PRO A 217 16.49 -18.88 15.34
CA PRO A 217 17.81 -18.68 14.72
C PRO A 217 18.35 -19.95 14.08
N LEU A 218 18.97 -19.81 12.91
CA LEU A 218 19.67 -20.89 12.22
C LEU A 218 21.05 -21.13 12.84
N THR A 219 21.40 -22.38 13.06
CA THR A 219 22.77 -22.74 13.47
C THR A 219 23.74 -22.68 12.28
N SER A 220 25.04 -22.56 12.54
CA SER A 220 26.09 -22.65 11.51
C SER A 220 25.98 -23.93 10.68
N ASP A 221 25.78 -25.08 11.35
CA ASP A 221 25.64 -26.38 10.70
C ASP A 221 24.45 -26.43 9.72
N MET A 222 23.36 -25.71 10.04
CA MET A 222 22.22 -25.60 9.14
C MET A 222 22.54 -24.73 7.93
N LYS A 223 23.24 -23.61 8.12
CA LYS A 223 23.70 -22.74 7.03
C LYS A 223 24.68 -23.51 6.12
N ASP A 224 25.64 -24.25 6.69
CA ASP A 224 26.58 -25.09 5.94
C ASP A 224 25.87 -26.20 5.17
N LYS A 225 24.88 -26.85 5.78
CA LYS A 225 24.06 -27.86 5.10
C LYS A 225 23.27 -27.27 3.92
N ILE A 226 22.64 -26.11 4.08
CA ILE A 226 21.93 -25.43 2.99
C ILE A 226 22.92 -25.05 1.88
N SER A 227 24.05 -24.46 2.25
CA SER A 227 25.15 -24.11 1.35
C SER A 227 25.56 -25.32 0.47
N LEU A 228 25.84 -26.46 1.10
CA LEU A 228 26.26 -27.68 0.40
C LEU A 228 25.20 -28.19 -0.58
N PHE A 229 23.92 -28.26 -0.14
CA PHE A 229 22.84 -28.81 -0.97
C PHE A 229 22.33 -27.86 -2.03
N CYS A 230 22.51 -26.55 -1.87
CA CYS A 230 22.02 -25.52 -2.78
C CYS A 230 23.13 -24.90 -3.64
N ASN A 231 24.37 -25.35 -3.47
CA ASN A 231 25.54 -24.94 -4.27
C ASN A 231 25.81 -23.44 -4.24
N LEU A 232 25.93 -22.86 -3.03
CA LEU A 232 26.30 -21.46 -2.81
C LEU A 232 27.13 -21.32 -1.52
N PRO A 233 27.89 -20.22 -1.34
CA PRO A 233 28.65 -19.99 -0.11
C PRO A 233 27.77 -19.95 1.14
N ALA A 234 28.21 -20.45 2.26
CA ALA A 234 27.46 -20.39 3.52
C ALA A 234 27.18 -18.95 3.97
N SER A 235 28.05 -18.00 3.62
CA SER A 235 27.88 -16.56 3.84
C SER A 235 26.70 -15.95 3.06
N HIS A 236 26.20 -16.64 2.02
CA HIS A 236 25.06 -16.24 1.22
C HIS A 236 23.75 -16.91 1.68
N VAL A 237 23.79 -17.70 2.75
CA VAL A 237 22.62 -18.25 3.43
C VAL A 237 22.28 -17.34 4.61
N LEU A 238 21.31 -16.47 4.42
CA LEU A 238 20.89 -15.46 5.39
C LEU A 238 19.61 -15.90 6.09
N GLN A 239 19.47 -15.58 7.37
CA GLN A 239 18.20 -15.80 8.08
C GLN A 239 17.34 -14.52 8.05
N ASN A 240 16.05 -14.71 8.04
CA ASN A 240 15.04 -13.67 8.22
C ASN A 240 14.09 -14.13 9.31
N LEU A 241 14.34 -13.69 10.55
CA LEU A 241 13.53 -14.02 11.71
C LEU A 241 12.27 -13.15 11.74
N ASP A 242 11.26 -13.64 12.46
CA ASP A 242 10.08 -12.87 12.76
C ASP A 242 10.44 -11.66 13.62
N VAL A 243 9.90 -10.50 13.26
CA VAL A 243 10.07 -9.25 14.00
C VAL A 243 8.73 -8.85 14.60
N GLU A 244 8.76 -8.15 15.72
CA GLU A 244 7.56 -7.68 16.39
C GLU A 244 6.89 -6.55 15.58
N TYR A 245 7.70 -5.64 15.06
CA TYR A 245 7.25 -4.53 14.24
C TYR A 245 7.86 -4.61 12.84
N LEU A 246 7.02 -4.47 11.82
CA LEU A 246 7.42 -4.61 10.42
C LEU A 246 8.64 -3.74 10.05
N TYR A 247 8.71 -2.52 10.58
CA TYR A 247 9.79 -1.58 10.29
C TYR A 247 11.13 -1.93 10.97
N GLU A 248 11.18 -2.97 11.79
CA GLU A 248 12.45 -3.53 12.29
C GLU A 248 13.16 -4.39 11.25
N ALA A 249 12.43 -4.88 10.23
CA ALA A 249 12.98 -5.81 9.26
C ALA A 249 14.26 -5.31 8.56
N PRO A 250 14.38 -4.04 8.11
CA PRO A 250 15.64 -3.55 7.55
C PRO A 250 16.80 -3.63 8.54
N LEU A 251 16.59 -3.28 9.81
CA LEU A 251 17.63 -3.33 10.84
C LEU A 251 18.07 -4.77 11.16
N ALA A 252 17.11 -5.71 11.15
CA ALA A 252 17.43 -7.14 11.33
C ALA A 252 18.21 -7.69 10.12
N MET A 253 17.82 -7.31 8.89
CA MET A 253 18.51 -7.73 7.66
C MET A 253 19.88 -7.08 7.50
N GLU A 254 20.10 -5.88 8.04
CA GLU A 254 21.44 -5.26 8.09
C GLU A 254 22.39 -6.06 8.96
N LYS A 255 21.92 -6.54 10.13
CA LYS A 255 22.71 -7.44 11.01
C LYS A 255 23.09 -8.75 10.33
N GLU A 256 22.24 -9.26 9.44
CA GLU A 256 22.52 -10.42 8.59
C GLU A 256 23.36 -10.07 7.35
N ARG A 257 23.76 -8.80 7.17
CA ARG A 257 24.60 -8.32 6.06
C ARG A 257 23.98 -8.46 4.67
N LEU A 258 22.62 -8.44 4.56
CA LEU A 258 21.94 -8.65 3.27
C LEU A 258 22.44 -7.69 2.19
N ALA A 259 22.47 -6.37 2.46
CA ALA A 259 22.91 -5.40 1.46
C ALA A 259 24.41 -5.53 1.13
N GLN A 260 25.24 -5.92 2.10
CA GLN A 260 26.66 -6.15 1.86
C GLN A 260 26.87 -7.35 0.92
N VAL A 261 26.19 -8.48 1.14
CA VAL A 261 26.29 -9.66 0.26
C VAL A 261 25.77 -9.33 -1.15
N VAL A 262 24.71 -8.53 -1.26
CA VAL A 262 24.22 -8.05 -2.58
C VAL A 262 25.26 -7.17 -3.27
N CYS A 263 25.89 -6.25 -2.57
CA CYS A 263 26.96 -5.42 -3.14
C CYS A 263 28.17 -6.26 -3.58
N GLU A 264 28.56 -7.25 -2.77
CA GLU A 264 29.63 -8.20 -3.12
C GLU A 264 29.31 -8.97 -4.42
N CYS A 265 28.09 -9.54 -4.55
CA CYS A 265 27.65 -10.25 -5.75
C CYS A 265 27.59 -9.36 -7.00
N LEU A 266 27.24 -8.09 -6.85
CA LEU A 266 27.10 -7.12 -7.95
C LEU A 266 28.38 -6.33 -8.23
N HIS A 267 29.46 -6.59 -7.49
CA HIS A 267 30.72 -5.84 -7.57
C HIS A 267 30.53 -4.33 -7.38
N LEU A 268 29.75 -3.98 -6.37
CA LEU A 268 29.45 -2.60 -5.98
C LEU A 268 30.21 -2.24 -4.70
N ASP A 269 30.54 -0.96 -4.55
CA ASP A 269 31.00 -0.44 -3.27
C ASP A 269 29.92 -0.62 -2.21
N CYS A 270 30.31 -0.88 -0.97
CA CYS A 270 29.37 -1.04 0.14
C CYS A 270 29.72 -0.08 1.30
N PRO A 271 29.44 1.22 1.15
CA PRO A 271 29.65 2.17 2.24
C PRO A 271 28.75 1.87 3.42
N GLU A 272 29.12 2.37 4.60
CA GLU A 272 28.28 2.26 5.80
C GLU A 272 26.90 2.92 5.57
N PRO A 273 25.81 2.28 6.00
CA PRO A 273 24.47 2.82 5.78
C PRO A 273 24.14 3.94 6.77
N ASP A 274 23.53 5.01 6.29
CA ASP A 274 22.88 5.98 7.18
C ASP A 274 21.47 5.51 7.52
N LEU A 275 21.34 4.87 8.67
CA LEU A 275 20.09 4.36 9.23
C LEU A 275 19.65 5.09 10.50
N LYS A 276 20.22 6.25 10.79
CA LYS A 276 19.93 6.99 12.02
C LYS A 276 18.45 7.30 12.15
N ASP A 277 17.88 7.99 11.17
CA ASP A 277 16.45 8.37 11.18
C ASP A 277 15.52 7.15 11.25
N TRP A 278 15.89 6.07 10.56
CA TRP A 278 15.11 4.82 10.60
C TRP A 278 15.16 4.15 11.96
N THR A 279 16.34 4.12 12.59
CA THR A 279 16.52 3.56 13.95
C THR A 279 15.76 4.38 14.99
N GLU A 280 15.81 5.72 14.91
CA GLU A 280 15.06 6.60 15.80
C GLU A 280 13.53 6.41 15.62
N MET A 281 13.07 6.23 14.39
CA MET A 281 11.65 5.95 14.10
C MET A 281 11.22 4.59 14.68
N VAL A 282 12.01 3.54 14.52
CA VAL A 282 11.74 2.21 15.10
C VAL A 282 11.77 2.26 16.62
N ASP A 283 12.68 3.03 17.22
CA ASP A 283 12.75 3.20 18.68
C ASP A 283 11.46 3.85 19.23
N LYS A 284 10.96 4.91 18.57
CA LYS A 284 9.68 5.53 18.91
C LYS A 284 8.49 4.58 18.80
N LEU A 285 8.50 3.72 17.79
CA LEU A 285 7.47 2.70 17.60
C LEU A 285 7.46 1.66 18.73
N LYS A 286 8.65 1.29 19.21
CA LYS A 286 8.83 0.27 20.28
C LYS A 286 8.58 0.82 21.68
N HIS A 287 8.76 2.12 21.89
CA HIS A 287 8.66 2.77 23.19
C HIS A 287 7.64 3.93 23.19
N PRO A 288 6.36 3.63 22.91
CA PRO A 288 5.31 4.64 22.98
C PRO A 288 5.14 5.11 24.44
N THR A 289 4.83 6.39 24.62
CA THR A 289 4.62 6.98 25.96
C THR A 289 3.14 7.09 26.34
N GLN A 290 2.26 6.89 25.40
CA GLN A 290 0.81 6.99 25.55
C GLN A 290 0.10 6.12 24.52
N GLU A 291 -1.21 5.96 24.69
CA GLU A 291 -2.05 5.20 23.76
C GLU A 291 -3.35 5.93 23.50
N VAL A 292 -3.97 5.70 22.35
CA VAL A 292 -5.26 6.24 21.99
C VAL A 292 -6.06 5.20 21.20
N THR A 293 -7.37 5.12 21.46
CA THR A 293 -8.26 4.23 20.70
C THR A 293 -9.06 5.04 19.70
N VAL A 294 -9.02 4.61 18.43
CA VAL A 294 -9.81 5.17 17.34
C VAL A 294 -10.66 4.09 16.67
N ALA A 295 -11.89 4.40 16.30
CA ALA A 295 -12.75 3.50 15.53
C ALA A 295 -12.43 3.61 14.04
N LEU A 296 -12.21 2.48 13.37
CA LEU A 296 -12.22 2.35 11.92
C LEU A 296 -13.54 1.69 11.52
N VAL A 297 -14.44 2.48 10.91
CA VAL A 297 -15.79 2.03 10.57
C VAL A 297 -15.84 1.59 9.11
N GLY A 298 -15.70 0.29 8.89
CA GLY A 298 -15.57 -0.31 7.56
C GLY A 298 -16.47 -1.53 7.37
N LYS A 299 -16.51 -2.03 6.12
CA LYS A 299 -17.26 -3.26 5.78
C LYS A 299 -16.37 -4.48 5.53
N TYR A 300 -15.06 -4.29 5.40
CA TYR A 300 -14.08 -5.35 5.15
C TYR A 300 -13.24 -5.66 6.38
N ILE A 301 -13.82 -5.52 7.57
CA ILE A 301 -13.10 -5.66 8.84
C ILE A 301 -12.58 -7.08 9.13
N GLN A 302 -13.06 -8.09 8.38
CA GLN A 302 -12.59 -9.48 8.51
C GLN A 302 -11.21 -9.70 7.87
N LEU A 303 -10.82 -8.87 6.90
CA LEU A 303 -9.49 -8.88 6.29
C LEU A 303 -8.85 -7.50 6.47
N HIS A 304 -7.93 -7.40 7.41
CA HIS A 304 -7.25 -6.14 7.74
C HIS A 304 -6.44 -5.57 6.56
N ASP A 305 -5.94 -6.43 5.67
CA ASP A 305 -5.20 -6.03 4.46
C ASP A 305 -6.03 -5.19 3.48
N ALA A 306 -7.37 -5.23 3.58
CA ALA A 306 -8.25 -4.35 2.79
C ALA A 306 -8.11 -2.86 3.16
N TYR A 307 -7.55 -2.57 4.33
CA TYR A 307 -7.33 -1.20 4.85
C TYR A 307 -5.87 -0.97 5.29
N ILE A 308 -4.93 -1.73 4.73
CA ILE A 308 -3.54 -1.73 5.20
C ILE A 308 -2.90 -0.34 5.17
N SER A 309 -3.12 0.46 4.11
CA SER A 309 -2.58 1.82 4.05
C SER A 309 -3.20 2.76 5.07
N VAL A 310 -4.49 2.60 5.41
CA VAL A 310 -5.15 3.37 6.48
C VAL A 310 -4.54 3.03 7.84
N VAL A 311 -4.38 1.72 8.12
CA VAL A 311 -3.77 1.22 9.36
C VAL A 311 -2.34 1.72 9.50
N GLU A 312 -1.54 1.61 8.44
CA GLU A 312 -0.17 2.09 8.44
C GLU A 312 -0.08 3.60 8.59
N ALA A 313 -0.97 4.37 7.93
CA ALA A 313 -1.00 5.83 8.08
C ALA A 313 -1.38 6.28 9.50
N LEU A 314 -2.30 5.57 10.18
CA LEU A 314 -2.60 5.78 11.60
C LEU A 314 -1.39 5.49 12.48
N LYS A 315 -0.69 4.36 12.25
CA LYS A 315 0.56 4.03 12.95
C LYS A 315 1.64 5.08 12.73
N HIS A 316 1.79 5.59 11.51
CA HIS A 316 2.76 6.66 11.22
C HIS A 316 2.47 7.94 12.00
N GLY A 317 1.20 8.32 12.10
CA GLY A 317 0.75 9.43 12.97
C GLY A 317 1.08 9.17 14.44
N GLY A 318 0.86 7.94 14.90
CA GLY A 318 1.20 7.48 16.24
C GLY A 318 2.71 7.52 16.53
N ILE A 319 3.55 7.03 15.62
CA ILE A 319 5.02 7.08 15.74
C ILE A 319 5.49 8.53 15.96
N TYR A 320 4.95 9.46 15.16
CA TYR A 320 5.28 10.87 15.30
C TYR A 320 4.95 11.42 16.69
N SER A 321 3.80 11.04 17.24
CA SER A 321 3.29 11.51 18.55
C SER A 321 3.73 10.62 19.72
N HIS A 322 4.65 9.67 19.54
CA HIS A 322 5.03 8.67 20.54
C HIS A 322 3.85 7.91 21.17
N THR A 323 2.88 7.53 20.33
CA THR A 323 1.57 7.00 20.73
C THR A 323 1.29 5.67 20.07
N THR A 324 0.83 4.69 20.86
CA THR A 324 0.17 3.50 20.30
C THR A 324 -1.24 3.87 19.86
N VAL A 325 -1.57 3.66 18.59
CA VAL A 325 -2.92 3.83 18.07
C VAL A 325 -3.62 2.47 18.07
N ASN A 326 -4.53 2.27 19.02
CA ASN A 326 -5.37 1.08 19.10
C ASN A 326 -6.56 1.27 18.16
N ILE A 327 -6.71 0.36 17.20
CA ILE A 327 -7.79 0.42 16.21
C ILE A 327 -8.95 -0.46 16.66
N LYS A 328 -10.07 0.16 17.00
CA LYS A 328 -11.36 -0.52 17.20
C LYS A 328 -12.01 -0.75 15.83
N TRP A 329 -11.98 -1.99 15.38
CA TRP A 329 -12.60 -2.40 14.12
C TRP A 329 -14.12 -2.46 14.29
N VAL A 330 -14.85 -1.60 13.58
CA VAL A 330 -16.30 -1.50 13.66
C VAL A 330 -16.92 -1.92 12.33
N ASP A 331 -17.73 -2.96 12.39
CA ASP A 331 -18.53 -3.43 11.25
C ASP A 331 -19.67 -2.44 11.01
N SER A 332 -19.57 -1.68 9.93
CA SER A 332 -20.57 -0.68 9.59
C SER A 332 -21.98 -1.26 9.35
N GLU A 333 -22.11 -2.56 9.05
CA GLU A 333 -23.43 -3.20 8.89
C GLU A 333 -24.15 -3.38 10.26
N LYS A 334 -23.44 -3.25 11.37
CA LYS A 334 -23.98 -3.44 12.72
C LYS A 334 -24.22 -2.14 13.49
N VAL A 335 -23.84 -1.01 12.93
CA VAL A 335 -24.03 0.30 13.58
C VAL A 335 -25.45 0.81 13.28
N THR A 336 -26.17 1.18 14.33
CA THR A 336 -27.51 1.80 14.27
C THR A 336 -27.59 2.99 15.23
N ALA A 337 -28.60 3.84 15.09
CA ALA A 337 -28.81 4.96 15.99
C ALA A 337 -28.95 4.54 17.47
N GLU A 338 -29.54 3.35 17.72
CA GLU A 338 -29.79 2.84 19.07
C GLU A 338 -28.51 2.34 19.76
N ASN A 339 -27.51 1.85 19.01
CA ASN A 339 -26.31 1.27 19.58
C ASN A 339 -25.03 2.10 19.35
N ALA A 340 -25.12 3.23 18.66
CA ALA A 340 -23.98 4.07 18.33
C ALA A 340 -23.22 4.56 19.58
N ASP A 341 -23.95 4.93 20.63
CA ASP A 341 -23.35 5.36 21.90
C ASP A 341 -22.58 4.22 22.59
N GLU A 342 -23.13 3.00 22.61
CA GLU A 342 -22.43 1.83 23.13
C GLU A 342 -21.14 1.54 22.35
N ILE A 343 -21.21 1.68 21.00
CA ILE A 343 -20.07 1.38 20.13
C ILE A 343 -18.98 2.45 20.23
N PHE A 344 -19.33 3.74 20.34
CA PHE A 344 -18.36 4.83 20.15
C PHE A 344 -18.01 5.60 21.42
N SER A 345 -18.65 5.33 22.58
CA SER A 345 -18.38 6.06 23.83
C SER A 345 -16.94 5.91 24.35
N ASP A 346 -16.26 4.82 24.02
CA ASP A 346 -14.90 4.48 24.45
C ASP A 346 -13.80 4.88 23.45
N VAL A 347 -14.16 5.52 22.31
CA VAL A 347 -13.18 5.92 21.30
C VAL A 347 -12.93 7.43 21.31
N SER A 348 -11.73 7.82 20.98
CA SER A 348 -11.29 9.21 20.94
C SER A 348 -11.26 9.80 19.53
N GLY A 349 -11.51 8.99 18.51
CA GLY A 349 -11.60 9.41 17.11
C GLY A 349 -12.36 8.37 16.28
N ILE A 350 -13.01 8.85 15.21
CA ILE A 350 -13.74 7.99 14.27
C ILE A 350 -13.21 8.24 12.86
N LEU A 351 -12.81 7.18 12.17
CA LEU A 351 -12.34 7.19 10.79
C LEU A 351 -13.30 6.36 9.92
N VAL A 352 -13.82 6.97 8.85
CA VAL A 352 -14.61 6.27 7.83
C VAL A 352 -13.80 6.20 6.53
N PRO A 353 -13.31 5.01 6.17
CA PRO A 353 -12.46 4.83 4.99
C PRO A 353 -13.26 4.80 3.68
N GLY A 354 -12.54 4.83 2.57
CA GLY A 354 -13.07 4.57 1.23
C GLY A 354 -13.73 3.19 1.09
N GLY A 355 -14.42 3.00 -0.02
CA GLY A 355 -15.06 1.74 -0.36
C GLY A 355 -16.08 1.91 -1.49
N PHE A 356 -16.55 0.79 -2.06
CA PHE A 356 -17.55 0.75 -3.13
C PHE A 356 -18.74 -0.12 -2.73
N GLY A 357 -19.93 0.18 -3.32
CA GLY A 357 -21.15 -0.61 -3.16
C GLY A 357 -21.93 -0.33 -1.88
N HIS A 358 -23.13 -0.92 -1.79
CA HIS A 358 -24.22 -0.48 -0.91
C HIS A 358 -24.16 -0.99 0.55
N ARG A 359 -23.33 -2.01 0.87
CA ARG A 359 -23.29 -2.61 2.22
C ARG A 359 -22.76 -1.64 3.28
N GLY A 360 -23.45 -1.55 4.42
CA GLY A 360 -23.02 -0.83 5.61
C GLY A 360 -23.00 0.69 5.46
N ILE A 361 -23.72 1.26 4.50
CA ILE A 361 -23.78 2.70 4.24
C ILE A 361 -24.48 3.43 5.40
N ASP A 362 -25.66 2.95 5.81
CA ASP A 362 -26.43 3.58 6.89
C ASP A 362 -25.62 3.63 8.20
N GLY A 363 -24.94 2.55 8.55
CA GLY A 363 -24.11 2.54 9.74
C GLY A 363 -22.86 3.44 9.65
N LYS A 364 -22.32 3.69 8.45
CA LYS A 364 -21.30 4.72 8.27
C LYS A 364 -21.86 6.12 8.47
N ILE A 365 -23.07 6.40 7.95
CA ILE A 365 -23.77 7.67 8.15
C ILE A 365 -24.02 7.88 9.64
N GLU A 366 -24.49 6.87 10.38
CA GLU A 366 -24.69 6.95 11.83
C GLU A 366 -23.37 7.20 12.60
N ALA A 367 -22.28 6.57 12.21
CA ALA A 367 -20.97 6.82 12.81
C ALA A 367 -20.50 8.27 12.59
N ILE A 368 -20.73 8.82 11.40
CA ILE A 368 -20.44 10.21 11.06
C ILE A 368 -21.31 11.16 11.88
N ARG A 369 -22.60 10.88 11.97
CA ARG A 369 -23.56 11.63 12.79
C ARG A 369 -23.16 11.65 14.26
N TYR A 370 -22.80 10.47 14.80
CA TYR A 370 -22.30 10.39 16.17
C TYR A 370 -21.08 11.26 16.37
N ALA A 371 -20.08 11.19 15.47
CA ALA A 371 -18.89 12.02 15.54
C ALA A 371 -19.23 13.51 15.56
N ARG A 372 -20.11 13.96 14.65
CA ARG A 372 -20.49 15.37 14.53
C ARG A 372 -21.22 15.89 15.78
N ILE A 373 -22.20 15.13 16.29
CA ILE A 373 -23.04 15.55 17.44
C ILE A 373 -22.24 15.53 18.74
N HIS A 374 -21.38 14.53 18.95
CA HIS A 374 -20.64 14.35 20.21
C HIS A 374 -19.24 14.98 20.19
N GLY A 375 -18.88 15.74 19.16
CA GLY A 375 -17.59 16.42 19.05
C GLY A 375 -16.41 15.43 19.02
N VAL A 376 -16.61 14.21 18.49
CA VAL A 376 -15.53 13.22 18.34
C VAL A 376 -14.70 13.55 17.09
N PRO A 377 -13.37 13.68 17.16
CA PRO A 377 -12.52 13.86 16.01
C PRO A 377 -12.87 12.89 14.87
N PHE A 378 -13.13 13.46 13.69
CA PHE A 378 -13.59 12.69 12.53
C PHE A 378 -12.68 12.87 11.32
N LEU A 379 -12.29 11.74 10.71
CA LEU A 379 -11.56 11.70 9.42
C LEU A 379 -12.35 10.86 8.40
N GLY A 380 -12.82 11.51 7.32
CA GLY A 380 -13.48 10.82 6.20
C GLY A 380 -12.60 10.72 4.97
N LEU A 381 -12.47 9.53 4.38
CA LEU A 381 -11.66 9.26 3.20
C LEU A 381 -12.53 8.81 2.04
N CYS A 382 -12.45 9.44 0.88
CA CYS A 382 -13.16 9.12 -0.35
C CYS A 382 -14.69 8.96 -0.10
N LEU A 383 -15.20 7.73 -0.05
CA LEU A 383 -16.60 7.48 0.32
C LEU A 383 -16.95 8.08 1.70
N GLY A 384 -16.02 8.10 2.64
CA GLY A 384 -16.21 8.72 3.95
C GLY A 384 -16.50 10.22 3.88
N MET A 385 -15.90 10.95 2.93
CA MET A 385 -16.25 12.35 2.66
C MET A 385 -17.63 12.47 2.03
N GLN A 386 -17.95 11.64 1.04
CA GLN A 386 -19.25 11.65 0.36
C GLN A 386 -20.39 11.41 1.36
N LEU A 387 -20.22 10.43 2.25
CA LEU A 387 -21.22 10.14 3.28
C LEU A 387 -21.30 11.21 4.37
N ALA A 388 -20.22 11.93 4.66
CA ALA A 388 -20.26 13.09 5.56
C ALA A 388 -21.10 14.24 4.98
N ILE A 389 -21.07 14.44 3.66
CA ILE A 389 -21.92 15.41 2.97
C ILE A 389 -23.38 14.94 2.96
N VAL A 390 -23.61 13.65 2.72
CA VAL A 390 -24.96 13.05 2.77
C VAL A 390 -25.56 13.23 4.17
N GLU A 391 -24.84 12.87 5.22
CA GLU A 391 -25.28 13.04 6.62
C GLU A 391 -25.61 14.50 6.94
N PHE A 392 -24.72 15.42 6.55
CA PHE A 392 -24.90 16.84 6.80
C PHE A 392 -26.11 17.40 6.04
N ALA A 393 -26.33 16.97 4.81
CA ALA A 393 -27.48 17.37 4.02
C ALA A 393 -28.81 16.86 4.62
N GLN A 394 -28.82 15.62 5.13
CA GLN A 394 -30.00 15.04 5.77
C GLN A 394 -30.30 15.71 7.12
N ASP A 395 -29.32 15.81 7.99
CA ASP A 395 -29.54 16.17 9.40
C ASP A 395 -29.45 17.68 9.68
N VAL A 396 -28.59 18.40 8.95
CA VAL A 396 -28.35 19.82 9.22
C VAL A 396 -29.15 20.71 8.26
N ILE A 397 -29.16 20.36 6.96
CA ILE A 397 -29.92 21.13 5.96
C ILE A 397 -31.39 20.71 5.95
N GLY A 398 -31.70 19.44 6.27
CA GLY A 398 -33.07 18.92 6.31
C GLY A 398 -33.54 18.27 5.00
N TYR A 399 -32.62 17.93 4.11
CA TYR A 399 -32.93 17.17 2.88
C TYR A 399 -33.00 15.67 3.19
N ASN A 400 -34.11 15.22 3.78
CA ASN A 400 -34.26 13.87 4.37
C ASN A 400 -33.93 12.69 3.43
N ASP A 401 -34.00 12.89 2.12
CA ASP A 401 -33.66 11.86 1.13
C ASP A 401 -32.35 12.10 0.40
N ALA A 402 -31.57 13.12 0.81
CA ALA A 402 -30.28 13.43 0.22
C ALA A 402 -29.38 12.20 0.23
N HIS A 403 -28.76 11.90 -0.93
CA HIS A 403 -27.92 10.72 -1.05
C HIS A 403 -26.92 10.86 -2.21
N SER A 404 -26.06 9.86 -2.33
CA SER A 404 -25.24 9.62 -3.54
C SER A 404 -26.05 8.91 -4.61
N MET A 405 -25.97 9.35 -5.86
CA MET A 405 -26.58 8.67 -7.01
C MET A 405 -25.98 7.27 -7.23
N GLU A 406 -24.77 6.98 -6.77
CA GLU A 406 -24.21 5.64 -6.78
C GLU A 406 -25.03 4.67 -5.93
N LEU A 407 -25.49 5.15 -4.77
CA LEU A 407 -26.10 4.33 -3.71
C LEU A 407 -27.62 4.39 -3.74
N LYS A 408 -28.19 5.50 -4.18
CA LYS A 408 -29.63 5.74 -4.29
C LYS A 408 -29.91 6.56 -5.55
N PRO A 409 -29.99 5.91 -6.74
CA PRO A 409 -30.12 6.61 -8.02
C PRO A 409 -31.40 7.46 -8.19
N ASP A 410 -32.44 7.14 -7.39
CA ASP A 410 -33.75 7.81 -7.38
C ASP A 410 -33.89 8.92 -6.33
N THR A 411 -32.80 9.30 -5.66
CA THR A 411 -32.83 10.41 -4.69
C THR A 411 -33.26 11.74 -5.36
N THR A 412 -34.10 12.50 -4.66
CA THR A 412 -34.51 13.84 -5.14
C THR A 412 -33.47 14.92 -4.81
N HIS A 413 -32.51 14.62 -3.90
CA HIS A 413 -31.41 15.51 -3.54
C HIS A 413 -30.07 14.77 -3.76
N PRO A 414 -29.61 14.65 -5.01
CA PRO A 414 -28.35 14.00 -5.34
C PRO A 414 -27.14 14.89 -4.99
N VAL A 415 -26.81 14.97 -3.69
CA VAL A 415 -25.67 15.77 -3.20
C VAL A 415 -24.32 15.23 -3.67
N ILE A 416 -24.28 13.95 -4.05
CA ILE A 416 -23.16 13.28 -4.69
C ILE A 416 -23.65 12.71 -6.02
N HIS A 417 -22.96 13.06 -7.12
CA HIS A 417 -23.35 12.66 -8.47
C HIS A 417 -22.15 12.09 -9.26
N ILE A 418 -22.44 11.50 -10.42
CA ILE A 418 -21.40 10.97 -11.29
C ILE A 418 -20.62 12.13 -11.95
N MET A 419 -19.31 11.98 -12.06
CA MET A 419 -18.45 12.94 -12.76
C MET A 419 -18.83 12.99 -14.24
N GLU A 420 -18.79 14.18 -14.86
CA GLU A 420 -19.19 14.38 -16.27
C GLU A 420 -18.41 13.50 -17.25
N ASP A 421 -17.11 13.31 -17.03
CA ASP A 421 -16.22 12.49 -17.85
C ASP A 421 -16.38 10.97 -17.60
N GLN A 422 -17.19 10.58 -16.61
CA GLN A 422 -17.52 9.20 -16.29
C GLN A 422 -18.89 8.75 -16.86
N ILE A 423 -19.64 9.67 -17.46
CA ILE A 423 -20.97 9.36 -18.05
C ILE A 423 -20.76 8.50 -19.30
N GLY A 424 -21.43 7.33 -19.36
CA GLY A 424 -21.37 6.41 -20.51
C GLY A 424 -20.12 5.55 -20.59
N VAL A 425 -19.28 5.53 -19.56
CA VAL A 425 -18.12 4.62 -19.46
C VAL A 425 -18.62 3.22 -19.08
N GLU A 426 -18.49 2.25 -20.01
CA GLU A 426 -18.93 0.85 -19.82
C GLU A 426 -17.90 0.01 -19.06
N ASP A 427 -16.62 0.22 -19.31
CA ASP A 427 -15.54 -0.50 -18.62
C ASP A 427 -15.40 -0.03 -17.16
N ILE A 428 -15.30 -0.97 -16.24
CA ILE A 428 -15.16 -0.67 -14.78
C ILE A 428 -13.69 -0.49 -14.40
N GLY A 429 -12.78 -1.31 -14.95
CA GLY A 429 -11.36 -1.30 -14.60
C GLY A 429 -10.59 -0.18 -15.28
N GLY A 430 -9.76 0.55 -14.53
CA GLY A 430 -8.84 1.57 -15.04
C GLY A 430 -9.51 2.85 -15.60
N THR A 431 -10.80 3.07 -15.32
CA THR A 431 -11.59 4.18 -15.89
C THR A 431 -12.02 5.23 -14.86
N LEU A 432 -11.74 5.01 -13.58
CA LEU A 432 -12.00 5.95 -12.51
C LEU A 432 -11.10 7.21 -12.64
N ARG A 433 -11.38 8.25 -11.87
CA ARG A 433 -10.41 9.32 -11.64
C ARG A 433 -9.28 8.76 -10.77
N LEU A 434 -8.16 8.41 -11.41
CA LEU A 434 -7.04 7.66 -10.82
C LEU A 434 -5.77 8.50 -10.80
N GLY A 435 -5.02 8.43 -9.69
CA GLY A 435 -3.70 9.04 -9.55
C GLY A 435 -3.72 10.37 -8.80
N ALA A 436 -2.61 11.08 -8.90
CA ALA A 436 -2.39 12.33 -8.18
C ALA A 436 -3.02 13.52 -8.90
N TYR A 437 -3.87 14.26 -8.19
CA TYR A 437 -4.48 15.49 -8.69
C TYR A 437 -4.20 16.66 -7.74
N PRO A 438 -4.03 17.87 -8.29
CA PRO A 438 -3.81 19.07 -7.49
C PRO A 438 -5.09 19.52 -6.78
N CYS A 439 -4.92 20.06 -5.57
CA CYS A 439 -5.97 20.66 -4.79
C CYS A 439 -5.47 21.98 -4.18
N VAL A 440 -6.28 23.03 -4.27
CA VAL A 440 -6.02 24.34 -3.68
C VAL A 440 -6.79 24.47 -2.37
N LEU A 441 -6.09 24.69 -1.27
CA LEU A 441 -6.65 24.78 0.06
C LEU A 441 -7.09 26.23 0.39
N LYS A 442 -8.22 26.35 1.06
CA LYS A 442 -8.78 27.62 1.56
C LYS A 442 -7.89 28.18 2.66
N ASP A 443 -7.49 29.44 2.53
CA ASP A 443 -6.66 30.12 3.53
C ASP A 443 -7.35 30.12 4.91
N GLY A 444 -6.58 29.79 5.97
CA GLY A 444 -7.09 29.72 7.35
C GLY A 444 -7.88 28.46 7.69
N SER A 445 -8.14 27.56 6.74
CA SER A 445 -8.79 26.27 6.98
C SER A 445 -7.95 25.36 7.89
N LEU A 446 -8.58 24.34 8.49
CA LEU A 446 -7.88 23.29 9.23
C LEU A 446 -6.93 22.55 8.27
N ALA A 447 -7.41 22.22 7.07
CA ALA A 447 -6.59 21.60 6.03
C ALA A 447 -5.32 22.39 5.73
N ALA A 448 -5.43 23.71 5.48
CA ALA A 448 -4.27 24.54 5.18
C ALA A 448 -3.26 24.60 6.35
N ARG A 449 -3.74 24.60 7.60
CA ARG A 449 -2.86 24.54 8.78
C ARG A 449 -2.14 23.21 8.91
N LEU A 450 -2.82 22.10 8.65
CA LEU A 450 -2.23 20.75 8.74
C LEU A 450 -1.16 20.53 7.67
N TYR A 451 -1.44 20.87 6.42
CA TYR A 451 -0.49 20.70 5.32
C TYR A 451 0.64 21.75 5.32
N GLY A 452 0.40 22.94 5.89
CA GLY A 452 1.36 24.04 5.85
C GLY A 452 1.64 24.57 4.44
N LYS A 453 0.77 24.29 3.48
CA LYS A 453 0.87 24.65 2.06
C LYS A 453 -0.50 25.03 1.52
N LYS A 454 -0.54 25.90 0.50
CA LYS A 454 -1.77 26.29 -0.19
C LYS A 454 -2.18 25.31 -1.28
N GLU A 455 -1.20 24.76 -1.99
CA GLU A 455 -1.41 23.79 -3.06
C GLU A 455 -0.84 22.44 -2.63
N ILE A 456 -1.65 21.41 -2.78
CA ILE A 456 -1.30 20.02 -2.48
C ILE A 456 -1.63 19.14 -3.68
N SER A 457 -1.15 17.92 -3.65
CA SER A 457 -1.52 16.90 -4.64
C SER A 457 -1.72 15.57 -3.94
N GLU A 458 -2.88 14.98 -4.11
CA GLU A 458 -3.26 13.71 -3.47
C GLU A 458 -3.73 12.69 -4.49
N ARG A 459 -3.66 11.39 -4.13
CA ARG A 459 -4.09 10.27 -4.98
C ARG A 459 -5.58 10.05 -4.87
N HIS A 460 -6.22 9.80 -6.00
CA HIS A 460 -7.67 9.60 -6.13
C HIS A 460 -7.97 8.22 -6.71
N ARG A 461 -9.14 7.70 -6.34
CA ARG A 461 -9.75 6.48 -6.88
C ARG A 461 -11.26 6.54 -6.71
N HIS A 462 -11.94 7.33 -7.54
CA HIS A 462 -13.39 7.52 -7.45
C HIS A 462 -14.01 7.87 -8.80
N ARG A 463 -15.34 7.72 -8.89
CA ARG A 463 -16.17 8.06 -10.07
C ARG A 463 -17.23 9.10 -9.75
N TYR A 464 -17.58 9.23 -8.48
CA TYR A 464 -18.60 10.17 -8.00
C TYR A 464 -17.94 11.31 -7.23
N GLU A 465 -18.58 12.48 -7.30
CA GLU A 465 -18.10 13.71 -6.69
C GLU A 465 -19.25 14.53 -6.09
N VAL A 466 -18.91 15.59 -5.37
CA VAL A 466 -19.89 16.54 -4.82
C VAL A 466 -20.62 17.25 -5.95
N ASN A 467 -21.95 17.25 -5.88
CA ASN A 467 -22.77 18.00 -6.83
C ASN A 467 -22.71 19.51 -6.54
N ASN A 468 -22.24 20.26 -7.53
CA ASN A 468 -22.02 21.70 -7.42
C ASN A 468 -23.27 22.50 -7.12
N ASP A 469 -24.46 22.00 -7.47
CA ASP A 469 -25.74 22.66 -7.21
C ASP A 469 -26.04 22.82 -5.71
N TYR A 470 -25.40 22.02 -4.86
CA TYR A 470 -25.60 22.04 -3.40
C TYR A 470 -24.51 22.77 -2.61
N ARG A 471 -23.50 23.35 -3.27
CA ARG A 471 -22.37 24.01 -2.58
C ARG A 471 -22.82 25.16 -1.69
N GLU A 472 -23.71 26.03 -2.20
CA GLU A 472 -24.20 27.18 -1.46
C GLU A 472 -24.98 26.75 -0.22
N ASP A 473 -25.80 25.69 -0.34
CA ASP A 473 -26.55 25.14 0.79
C ASP A 473 -25.62 24.56 1.85
N LEU A 474 -24.60 23.82 1.45
CA LEU A 474 -23.60 23.25 2.38
C LEU A 474 -22.85 24.37 3.14
N GLU A 475 -22.35 25.37 2.41
CA GLU A 475 -21.58 26.46 3.01
C GLU A 475 -22.43 27.37 3.91
N SER A 476 -23.68 27.68 3.50
CA SER A 476 -24.59 28.53 4.29
C SER A 476 -25.03 27.90 5.62
N HIS A 477 -24.98 26.55 5.70
CA HIS A 477 -25.31 25.80 6.92
C HIS A 477 -24.07 25.44 7.77
N GLY A 478 -22.86 25.88 7.36
CA GLY A 478 -21.67 25.82 8.21
C GLY A 478 -20.65 24.74 7.83
N MET A 479 -20.83 24.01 6.72
CA MET A 479 -19.77 23.20 6.13
C MET A 479 -18.83 24.08 5.31
N SER A 480 -17.52 23.93 5.47
CA SER A 480 -16.53 24.65 4.66
C SER A 480 -16.00 23.72 3.57
N LEU A 481 -16.09 24.14 2.31
CA LEU A 481 -15.44 23.49 1.19
C LEU A 481 -13.98 23.95 1.16
N CYS A 482 -13.14 23.31 1.96
CA CYS A 482 -11.80 23.79 2.30
C CYS A 482 -10.71 23.38 1.30
N GLY A 483 -11.01 22.52 0.33
CA GLY A 483 -10.12 22.15 -0.75
C GLY A 483 -10.88 22.00 -2.06
N LEU A 484 -10.38 22.64 -3.12
CA LEU A 484 -10.99 22.62 -4.44
C LEU A 484 -9.95 22.27 -5.52
N SER A 485 -10.39 21.69 -6.63
CA SER A 485 -9.55 21.60 -7.84
C SER A 485 -9.13 22.99 -8.32
N PRO A 486 -7.98 23.16 -9.02
CA PRO A 486 -7.51 24.48 -9.45
C PRO A 486 -8.50 25.28 -10.31
N ASP A 487 -9.38 24.59 -11.03
CA ASP A 487 -10.47 25.17 -11.83
C ASP A 487 -11.74 25.43 -11.02
N ASN A 488 -11.72 25.19 -9.70
CA ASN A 488 -12.85 25.29 -8.76
C ASN A 488 -14.05 24.37 -9.09
N ARG A 489 -13.89 23.39 -9.96
CA ARG A 489 -14.99 22.51 -10.40
C ARG A 489 -15.28 21.39 -9.41
N ILE A 490 -14.24 20.81 -8.82
CA ILE A 490 -14.36 19.63 -7.96
C ILE A 490 -14.06 20.02 -6.52
N VAL A 491 -14.92 19.56 -5.58
CA VAL A 491 -14.69 19.66 -4.14
C VAL A 491 -13.84 18.49 -3.70
N GLU A 492 -12.62 18.78 -3.25
CA GLU A 492 -11.62 17.79 -2.84
C GLU A 492 -11.59 17.55 -1.33
N MET A 493 -11.95 18.57 -0.54
CA MET A 493 -11.93 18.50 0.92
C MET A 493 -13.03 19.35 1.54
N ILE A 494 -13.56 18.84 2.66
CA ILE A 494 -14.54 19.53 3.49
C ILE A 494 -14.08 19.55 4.95
N GLU A 495 -14.53 20.57 5.69
CA GLU A 495 -14.39 20.65 7.15
C GLU A 495 -15.64 21.29 7.78
N ILE A 496 -15.88 21.01 9.05
CA ILE A 496 -16.89 21.70 9.86
C ILE A 496 -16.15 22.57 10.89
N PRO A 497 -16.01 23.89 10.65
CA PRO A 497 -15.18 24.78 11.49
C PRO A 497 -15.67 24.92 12.95
N SER A 498 -16.96 24.72 13.19
CA SER A 498 -17.54 24.73 14.54
C SER A 498 -17.28 23.47 15.35
N HIS A 499 -16.86 22.40 14.70
CA HIS A 499 -16.52 21.12 15.33
C HIS A 499 -15.06 21.12 15.82
N PRO A 500 -14.74 20.48 16.96
CA PRO A 500 -13.36 20.43 17.47
C PRO A 500 -12.33 19.95 16.46
N TRP A 501 -12.64 18.92 15.68
CA TRP A 501 -11.82 18.42 14.58
C TRP A 501 -12.66 17.53 13.64
N PHE A 502 -13.11 18.09 12.53
CA PHE A 502 -13.90 17.35 11.52
C PHE A 502 -13.37 17.72 10.13
N ILE A 503 -12.78 16.77 9.46
CA ILE A 503 -12.23 16.93 8.10
C ILE A 503 -12.46 15.68 7.29
N ALA A 504 -12.74 15.86 6.00
CA ALA A 504 -12.81 14.75 5.07
C ALA A 504 -12.26 15.14 3.71
N THR A 505 -11.76 14.15 2.97
CA THR A 505 -11.16 14.33 1.65
C THR A 505 -11.70 13.31 0.65
N GLN A 506 -11.86 13.73 -0.61
CA GLN A 506 -12.20 12.83 -1.71
C GLN A 506 -11.02 11.95 -2.11
N ALA A 507 -9.83 12.34 -1.75
CA ALA A 507 -8.59 11.63 -2.01
C ALA A 507 -8.34 10.45 -1.04
N HIS A 508 -7.25 9.73 -1.32
CA HIS A 508 -6.69 8.64 -0.52
C HIS A 508 -5.31 9.02 0.05
N PRO A 509 -5.25 9.90 1.06
CA PRO A 509 -3.99 10.37 1.64
C PRO A 509 -3.19 9.27 2.34
N GLU A 510 -3.85 8.18 2.77
CA GLU A 510 -3.22 6.99 3.33
C GLU A 510 -2.15 6.41 2.40
N LEU A 511 -2.34 6.50 1.09
CA LEU A 511 -1.40 5.97 0.09
C LEU A 511 -0.07 6.74 0.03
N LYS A 512 -0.05 7.99 0.53
CA LYS A 512 1.15 8.86 0.54
C LYS A 512 1.83 8.94 1.91
N SER A 513 1.28 8.30 2.94
CA SER A 513 1.88 8.27 4.27
C SER A 513 3.14 7.39 4.32
N ARG A 514 4.17 7.84 5.04
CA ARG A 514 5.45 7.14 5.23
C ARG A 514 5.79 7.08 6.72
N PRO A 515 6.50 6.05 7.19
CA PRO A 515 6.82 5.93 8.62
C PRO A 515 7.71 7.06 9.15
N ASN A 516 8.61 7.56 8.32
CA ASN A 516 9.49 8.71 8.61
C ASN A 516 8.89 10.07 8.22
N ARG A 517 7.77 10.08 7.50
CA ARG A 517 7.06 11.28 7.04
C ARG A 517 5.55 11.04 7.02
N PRO A 518 4.91 11.01 8.23
CA PRO A 518 3.48 10.75 8.35
C PRO A 518 2.65 11.79 7.58
N HIS A 519 1.57 11.33 6.97
CA HIS A 519 0.67 12.22 6.24
C HIS A 519 0.00 13.22 7.19
N PRO A 520 -0.07 14.53 6.85
CA PRO A 520 -0.56 15.60 7.74
C PRO A 520 -1.96 15.34 8.32
N LEU A 521 -2.89 14.79 7.53
CA LEU A 521 -4.25 14.49 8.01
C LEU A 521 -4.26 13.40 9.08
N PHE A 522 -3.48 12.33 8.91
CA PHE A 522 -3.40 11.25 9.89
C PHE A 522 -2.67 11.68 11.15
N LYS A 523 -1.59 12.45 11.01
CA LYS A 523 -0.90 13.07 12.14
C LYS A 523 -1.87 13.94 12.95
N GLY A 524 -2.56 14.89 12.29
CA GLY A 524 -3.51 15.78 12.95
C GLY A 524 -4.70 15.06 13.57
N PHE A 525 -5.18 13.97 12.95
CA PHE A 525 -6.24 13.14 13.50
C PHE A 525 -5.82 12.45 14.80
N VAL A 526 -4.63 11.83 14.82
CA VAL A 526 -4.10 11.18 16.03
C VAL A 526 -3.87 12.21 17.16
N GLU A 527 -3.31 13.39 16.84
CA GLU A 527 -3.12 14.47 17.80
C GLU A 527 -4.45 14.98 18.38
N ALA A 528 -5.49 15.10 17.54
CA ALA A 528 -6.83 15.52 17.97
C ALA A 528 -7.50 14.44 18.86
N ALA A 529 -7.36 13.18 18.51
CA ALA A 529 -7.87 12.07 19.31
C ALA A 529 -7.20 11.99 20.68
N LEU A 530 -5.87 12.16 20.74
CA LEU A 530 -5.13 12.25 22.01
C LEU A 530 -5.61 13.41 22.89
N LYS A 531 -5.78 14.58 22.29
CA LYS A 531 -6.27 15.75 23.01
C LYS A 531 -7.64 15.49 23.64
N ARG A 532 -8.58 14.93 22.86
CA ARG A 532 -9.91 14.55 23.37
C ARG A 532 -9.81 13.58 24.54
N GLN A 533 -9.00 12.53 24.42
CA GLN A 533 -8.82 11.55 25.50
C GLN A 533 -8.32 12.21 26.79
N GLN A 534 -7.33 13.10 26.68
CA GLN A 534 -6.79 13.83 27.84
C GLN A 534 -7.82 14.78 28.49
N GLU A 535 -8.69 15.39 27.69
CA GLU A 535 -9.79 16.25 28.18
C GLU A 535 -10.81 15.38 28.93
N GLN A 536 -11.24 14.26 28.39
CA GLN A 536 -12.16 13.33 29.05
C GLN A 536 -11.61 12.77 30.36
N GLN A 537 -10.32 12.44 30.42
CA GLN A 537 -9.67 11.97 31.64
C GLN A 537 -9.64 13.05 32.75
N LYS A 538 -9.48 14.32 32.36
CA LYS A 538 -9.53 15.45 33.31
C LYS A 538 -10.92 15.75 33.87
N GLU A 539 -11.96 15.51 33.06
CA GLU A 539 -13.35 15.68 33.49
C GLU A 539 -13.83 14.57 34.43
N GLN A 540 -13.19 13.37 34.35
CA GLN A 540 -13.49 12.22 35.19
C GLN A 540 -12.69 12.20 36.53
N ALA A 541 -11.61 12.98 36.62
CA ALA A 541 -10.72 13.08 37.79
C ALA A 541 -11.15 14.25 38.71
#